data_7c05fef453d7e5df323718c33238270d
#
_entry.id   7c05fef453d7e5df323718c33238270d
#
_cell.length_a   1.000
_cell.length_b   1.000
_cell.length_c   1.000
_cell.angle_alpha   90.00
_cell.angle_beta   90.00
_cell.angle_gamma   90.00
#
_symmetry.space_group_name_H-M   'P 1'
#
loop_
_entity.id
_entity.type
_entity.pdbx_description
1 polymer ?
#
loop_
_entity_poly.entity_id
_entity_poly.type
_entity_poly.pdbx_seq_one_letter_code
_entity_poly.pdbx_strand_id
1 'polypeptide(L)'
;VSSSDEIPQAPRRRVSLVTLGCARNEVDSEELAARLEAGGWALADGADDADVVLVNTCGFIQAAKQESIDVLLDAAAGGAHVAAAGCLAERYGSGLADALPEAQVLSFDDYADIGARLDAIAAGRRWQAHEPRDRRALLPISPVSRPGAGAGQLPGHGGRVRSSAGIPDLPPGVAPASGPRVLRRRLGGGVVAPLKIASGCDRRCAFCAIPAFRGSFVSRPPQDLLAEADWLAGHGARELLLVSENSTSYGKDLGDLRLLEALLPQLAAVPGISRVRVSYLQPAELRPGLIEVLAGTPGVAPYFDLSFQHASGPVLRSMRRFGDRMRFCGLIGQIRQLAPGAGIRSNFIVGFPGETEDDVDELQQFLIDARLDAIGIFGYSDEDGTEAASLPGQLPEDEIARRVGELADLADDLMAQRAAERIGETADVLIDEVLADGVYLGRAAHQAPEVDGSTEVRSAVTAAPGDILRVTVSGSDGVDLQAEAAGPVTAEPVCTAGAR
;
A
#
# COMPACT_ATOMS: atom_id res chain seq x y z
N VAL A 1 13.95 -56.32 -6.17
CA VAL A 1 14.86 -55.19 -6.06
C VAL A 1 14.61 -54.31 -7.30
N SER A 2 13.78 -53.30 -7.19
CA SER A 2 13.56 -52.33 -8.26
C SER A 2 14.06 -50.99 -7.70
N SER A 3 15.27 -50.61 -8.11
CA SER A 3 15.80 -49.27 -7.89
C SER A 3 15.04 -48.34 -8.87
N SER A 4 14.20 -47.49 -8.31
CA SER A 4 13.68 -46.33 -9.00
C SER A 4 14.85 -45.36 -9.21
N ASP A 5 15.37 -45.30 -10.44
CA ASP A 5 16.29 -44.25 -10.87
C ASP A 5 15.57 -42.90 -10.71
N GLU A 6 15.82 -42.18 -9.64
CA GLU A 6 15.53 -40.74 -9.57
C GLU A 6 16.38 -40.04 -10.61
N ILE A 7 15.77 -39.60 -11.70
CA ILE A 7 16.37 -38.70 -12.66
C ILE A 7 16.82 -37.45 -11.89
N PRO A 8 18.12 -37.09 -11.87
CA PRO A 8 18.56 -35.88 -11.21
C PRO A 8 17.84 -34.70 -11.85
N GLN A 9 16.97 -34.02 -11.08
CA GLN A 9 16.40 -32.76 -11.53
C GLN A 9 17.58 -31.80 -11.73
N ALA A 10 17.64 -31.17 -12.90
CA ALA A 10 18.60 -30.09 -13.15
C ALA A 10 18.50 -29.06 -12.02
N PRO A 11 19.63 -28.50 -11.56
CA PRO A 11 19.60 -27.50 -10.49
C PRO A 11 18.64 -26.38 -10.92
N ARG A 12 17.66 -26.09 -10.07
CA ARG A 12 16.71 -25.01 -10.29
C ARG A 12 17.49 -23.69 -10.26
N ARG A 13 17.27 -22.83 -11.26
CA ARG A 13 17.78 -21.47 -11.24
C ARG A 13 17.23 -20.73 -10.03
N ARG A 14 18.05 -19.87 -9.45
CA ARG A 14 17.71 -19.15 -8.22
C ARG A 14 17.58 -17.65 -8.49
N VAL A 15 16.56 -17.03 -7.93
CA VAL A 15 16.31 -15.59 -8.01
C VAL A 15 16.20 -14.99 -6.63
N SER A 16 16.98 -13.93 -6.38
CA SER A 16 16.77 -13.06 -5.22
C SER A 16 15.83 -11.93 -5.62
N LEU A 17 14.76 -11.75 -4.85
CA LEU A 17 13.74 -10.74 -5.10
C LEU A 17 13.85 -9.64 -4.03
N VAL A 18 14.26 -8.46 -4.47
CA VAL A 18 14.37 -7.27 -3.62
C VAL A 18 13.15 -6.39 -3.87
N THR A 19 12.44 -6.01 -2.81
CA THR A 19 11.23 -5.17 -2.87
C THR A 19 11.53 -3.80 -2.28
N LEU A 20 11.30 -2.75 -3.04
CA LEU A 20 11.46 -1.36 -2.61
C LEU A 20 10.13 -0.61 -2.65
N GLY A 21 9.99 0.40 -1.81
CA GLY A 21 8.88 1.34 -1.81
C GLY A 21 7.70 0.91 -0.94
N CYS A 22 6.49 0.89 -1.48
CA CYS A 22 5.25 0.82 -0.71
C CYS A 22 4.62 -0.58 -0.66
N ALA A 23 3.64 -0.77 0.24
CA ALA A 23 2.88 -2.03 0.39
C ALA A 23 2.22 -2.55 -0.92
N ARG A 24 2.00 -1.70 -1.93
CA ARG A 24 1.55 -2.14 -3.27
C ARG A 24 2.66 -2.88 -4.01
N ASN A 25 3.91 -2.41 -3.91
CA ASN A 25 5.07 -3.10 -4.48
C ASN A 25 5.32 -4.43 -3.76
N GLU A 26 5.03 -4.53 -2.46
CA GLU A 26 5.07 -5.79 -1.72
C GLU A 26 4.11 -6.82 -2.33
N VAL A 27 2.86 -6.43 -2.59
CA VAL A 27 1.91 -7.31 -3.30
C VAL A 27 2.43 -7.70 -4.67
N ASP A 28 2.94 -6.74 -5.45
CA ASP A 28 3.48 -7.00 -6.79
C ASP A 28 4.68 -7.99 -6.72
N SER A 29 5.55 -7.88 -5.71
CA SER A 29 6.65 -8.83 -5.47
C SER A 29 6.18 -10.22 -5.09
N GLU A 30 5.19 -10.35 -4.20
CA GLU A 30 4.63 -11.64 -3.84
C GLU A 30 3.95 -12.34 -5.03
N GLU A 31 3.32 -11.58 -5.92
CA GLU A 31 2.78 -12.11 -7.17
C GLU A 31 3.89 -12.53 -8.14
N LEU A 32 4.96 -11.75 -8.26
CA LEU A 32 6.14 -12.11 -9.06
C LEU A 32 6.81 -13.38 -8.52
N ALA A 33 6.99 -13.49 -7.20
CA ALA A 33 7.57 -14.66 -6.56
C ALA A 33 6.77 -15.95 -6.88
N ALA A 34 5.44 -15.89 -6.77
CA ALA A 34 4.59 -17.03 -7.10
C ALA A 34 4.67 -17.42 -8.58
N ARG A 35 4.77 -16.46 -9.51
CA ARG A 35 4.94 -16.72 -10.94
C ARG A 35 6.30 -17.34 -11.24
N LEU A 36 7.34 -16.87 -10.59
CA LEU A 36 8.70 -17.41 -10.72
C LEU A 36 8.76 -18.84 -10.22
N GLU A 37 8.18 -19.16 -9.06
CA GLU A 37 8.09 -20.53 -8.57
C GLU A 37 7.29 -21.44 -9.53
N ALA A 38 6.15 -20.95 -10.05
CA ALA A 38 5.37 -21.68 -11.05
C ALA A 38 6.14 -21.90 -12.36
N GLY A 39 7.05 -20.97 -12.72
CA GLY A 39 7.98 -21.06 -13.84
C GLY A 39 9.22 -21.95 -13.59
N GLY A 40 9.31 -22.58 -12.40
CA GLY A 40 10.42 -23.49 -12.06
C GLY A 40 11.63 -22.82 -11.41
N TRP A 41 11.57 -21.53 -11.11
CA TRP A 41 12.59 -20.81 -10.36
C TRP A 41 12.49 -21.11 -8.85
N ALA A 42 13.62 -21.07 -8.15
CA ALA A 42 13.67 -21.12 -6.70
C ALA A 42 14.00 -19.73 -6.16
N LEU A 43 13.32 -19.30 -5.10
CA LEU A 43 13.70 -18.07 -4.41
C LEU A 43 14.99 -18.28 -3.62
N ALA A 44 15.90 -17.31 -3.69
CA ALA A 44 17.14 -17.25 -2.91
C ALA A 44 16.97 -16.27 -1.75
N ASP A 45 17.61 -16.56 -0.63
CA ASP A 45 17.56 -15.68 0.55
C ASP A 45 18.43 -14.43 0.40
N GLY A 46 19.38 -14.44 -0.54
CA GLY A 46 20.29 -13.31 -0.79
C GLY A 46 20.81 -13.28 -2.22
N ALA A 47 21.45 -12.17 -2.59
CA ALA A 47 22.01 -11.93 -3.91
C ALA A 47 23.18 -12.90 -4.25
N ASP A 48 23.98 -13.25 -3.26
CA ASP A 48 25.17 -14.11 -3.42
C ASP A 48 24.82 -15.54 -3.90
N ASP A 49 23.61 -15.97 -3.59
CA ASP A 49 23.11 -17.30 -3.92
C ASP A 49 22.20 -17.33 -5.15
N ALA A 50 22.04 -16.20 -5.85
CA ALA A 50 21.10 -16.04 -6.94
C ALA A 50 21.79 -16.02 -8.31
N ASP A 51 21.17 -16.65 -9.32
CA ASP A 51 21.56 -16.49 -10.73
C ASP A 51 21.10 -15.13 -11.28
N VAL A 52 19.98 -14.62 -10.75
CA VAL A 52 19.41 -13.31 -11.10
C VAL A 52 18.94 -12.61 -9.85
N VAL A 53 19.26 -11.32 -9.71
CA VAL A 53 18.65 -10.42 -8.73
C VAL A 53 17.56 -9.62 -9.42
N LEU A 54 16.31 -9.80 -9.00
CA LEU A 54 15.16 -9.04 -9.51
C LEU A 54 14.80 -7.96 -8.49
N VAL A 55 14.98 -6.68 -8.84
CA VAL A 55 14.64 -5.55 -7.98
C VAL A 55 13.30 -4.97 -8.42
N ASN A 56 12.29 -5.08 -7.57
CA ASN A 56 11.00 -4.40 -7.75
C ASN A 56 11.14 -2.96 -7.22
N THR A 57 11.38 -2.04 -8.15
CA THR A 57 11.82 -0.67 -7.91
C THR A 57 10.68 0.29 -7.56
N CYS A 58 10.99 1.33 -6.80
CA CYS A 58 10.12 2.48 -6.56
C CYS A 58 10.52 3.66 -7.47
N GLY A 59 9.55 4.33 -8.07
CA GLY A 59 9.78 5.46 -8.99
C GLY A 59 8.89 6.67 -8.69
N PHE A 60 8.47 6.83 -7.42
CA PHE A 60 7.46 7.84 -7.06
C PHE A 60 8.06 9.22 -6.81
N ILE A 61 9.09 9.32 -5.97
CA ILE A 61 9.78 10.56 -5.63
C ILE A 61 11.30 10.37 -5.82
N GLN A 62 12.04 11.47 -5.90
CA GLN A 62 13.47 11.46 -6.18
C GLN A 62 14.27 10.57 -5.22
N ALA A 63 14.01 10.65 -3.91
CA ALA A 63 14.70 9.82 -2.91
C ALA A 63 14.49 8.32 -3.16
N ALA A 64 13.25 7.89 -3.44
CA ALA A 64 12.95 6.48 -3.72
C ALA A 64 13.49 6.00 -5.09
N LYS A 65 13.63 6.92 -6.06
CA LYS A 65 14.33 6.63 -7.32
C LYS A 65 15.81 6.40 -7.07
N GLN A 66 16.45 7.25 -6.27
CA GLN A 66 17.86 7.13 -5.93
C GLN A 66 18.13 5.81 -5.19
N GLU A 67 17.35 5.50 -4.15
CA GLU A 67 17.43 4.22 -3.45
C GLU A 67 17.33 3.02 -4.42
N SER A 68 16.39 3.08 -5.36
CA SER A 68 16.22 2.01 -6.35
C SER A 68 17.44 1.87 -7.27
N ILE A 69 18.07 2.98 -7.67
CA ILE A 69 19.28 3.00 -8.49
C ILE A 69 20.46 2.43 -7.71
N ASP A 70 20.63 2.86 -6.45
CA ASP A 70 21.72 2.41 -5.59
C ASP A 70 21.66 0.89 -5.36
N VAL A 71 20.47 0.36 -5.06
CA VAL A 71 20.26 -1.10 -4.91
C VAL A 71 20.54 -1.87 -6.20
N LEU A 72 20.17 -1.32 -7.38
CA LEU A 72 20.49 -1.95 -8.66
C LEU A 72 22.00 -1.99 -8.92
N LEU A 73 22.72 -0.92 -8.60
CA LEU A 73 24.18 -0.83 -8.74
C LEU A 73 24.90 -1.79 -7.78
N ASP A 74 24.45 -1.85 -6.52
CA ASP A 74 25.01 -2.75 -5.50
C ASP A 74 24.80 -4.22 -5.93
N ALA A 75 23.62 -4.57 -6.43
CA ALA A 75 23.32 -5.91 -6.94
C ALA A 75 24.22 -6.27 -8.14
N ALA A 76 24.48 -5.31 -9.04
CA ALA A 76 25.34 -5.51 -10.20
C ALA A 76 26.81 -5.72 -9.81
N ALA A 77 27.28 -5.04 -8.76
CA ALA A 77 28.64 -5.21 -8.24
C ALA A 77 28.89 -6.61 -7.66
N GLY A 78 27.84 -7.32 -7.20
CA GLY A 78 27.90 -8.70 -6.72
C GLY A 78 28.14 -9.76 -7.80
N GLY A 79 28.06 -9.41 -9.08
CA GLY A 79 28.34 -10.32 -10.21
C GLY A 79 27.16 -11.20 -10.65
N ALA A 80 25.99 -11.10 -10.03
CA ALA A 80 24.76 -11.70 -10.48
C ALA A 80 24.17 -10.92 -11.67
N HIS A 81 23.33 -11.58 -12.50
CA HIS A 81 22.53 -10.84 -13.47
C HIS A 81 21.47 -10.01 -12.74
N VAL A 82 21.29 -8.75 -13.15
CA VAL A 82 20.34 -7.85 -12.52
C VAL A 82 19.17 -7.54 -13.45
N ALA A 83 17.96 -7.60 -12.91
CA ALA A 83 16.75 -7.17 -13.58
C ALA A 83 16.01 -6.14 -12.73
N ALA A 84 15.64 -5.01 -13.33
CA ALA A 84 14.80 -3.98 -12.75
C ALA A 84 13.36 -4.17 -13.21
N ALA A 85 12.43 -4.23 -12.27
CA ALA A 85 10.99 -4.22 -12.49
C ALA A 85 10.35 -3.13 -11.63
N GLY A 86 9.03 -2.97 -11.67
CA GLY A 86 8.33 -2.02 -10.80
C GLY A 86 8.18 -0.62 -11.38
N CYS A 87 7.92 0.34 -10.48
CA CYS A 87 7.49 1.68 -10.88
C CYS A 87 8.57 2.48 -11.62
N LEU A 88 9.85 2.40 -11.19
CA LEU A 88 10.96 3.09 -11.86
C LEU A 88 11.18 2.50 -13.24
N ALA A 89 11.26 1.16 -13.30
CA ALA A 89 11.44 0.43 -14.56
C ALA A 89 10.33 0.75 -15.57
N GLU A 90 9.07 0.74 -15.15
CA GLU A 90 7.92 1.08 -16.01
C GLU A 90 7.95 2.53 -16.48
N ARG A 91 8.32 3.46 -15.59
CA ARG A 91 8.28 4.89 -15.86
C ARG A 91 9.35 5.34 -16.84
N TYR A 92 10.55 4.77 -16.76
CA TYR A 92 11.72 5.23 -17.53
C TYR A 92 12.16 4.27 -18.63
N GLY A 93 11.79 2.99 -18.60
CA GLY A 93 11.97 2.03 -19.68
C GLY A 93 13.37 2.05 -20.32
N SER A 94 13.42 2.35 -21.62
CA SER A 94 14.67 2.46 -22.40
C SER A 94 15.65 3.47 -21.84
N GLY A 95 15.17 4.61 -21.30
CA GLY A 95 16.04 5.61 -20.67
C GLY A 95 16.77 5.08 -19.42
N LEU A 96 16.11 4.26 -18.60
CA LEU A 96 16.76 3.59 -17.48
C LEU A 96 17.77 2.55 -17.95
N ALA A 97 17.45 1.77 -19.00
CA ALA A 97 18.34 0.77 -19.56
C ALA A 97 19.61 1.39 -20.19
N ASP A 98 19.50 2.58 -20.75
CA ASP A 98 20.64 3.33 -21.30
C ASP A 98 21.52 3.92 -20.20
N ALA A 99 20.91 4.37 -19.09
CA ALA A 99 21.61 4.93 -17.94
C ALA A 99 22.27 3.87 -17.05
N LEU A 100 21.68 2.66 -16.98
CA LEU A 100 22.14 1.52 -16.17
C LEU A 100 22.27 0.27 -17.04
N PRO A 101 23.29 0.19 -17.91
CA PRO A 101 23.47 -0.94 -18.83
C PRO A 101 23.76 -2.28 -18.14
N GLU A 102 24.06 -2.27 -16.83
CA GLU A 102 24.25 -3.44 -15.97
C GLU A 102 22.93 -4.15 -15.66
N ALA A 103 21.80 -3.41 -15.64
CA ALA A 103 20.48 -3.96 -15.32
C ALA A 103 19.63 -4.14 -16.58
N GLN A 104 18.88 -5.25 -16.65
CA GLN A 104 17.86 -5.46 -17.65
C GLN A 104 16.53 -4.88 -17.16
N VAL A 105 15.88 -4.02 -17.95
CA VAL A 105 14.65 -3.31 -17.55
C VAL A 105 13.42 -4.05 -18.08
N LEU A 106 12.52 -4.41 -17.18
CA LEU A 106 11.27 -5.13 -17.44
C LEU A 106 10.06 -4.22 -17.15
N SER A 107 9.08 -4.25 -18.05
CA SER A 107 7.81 -3.54 -17.89
C SER A 107 6.79 -4.33 -17.06
N PHE A 108 5.68 -3.70 -16.66
CA PHE A 108 4.54 -4.41 -16.10
C PHE A 108 3.94 -5.45 -17.08
N ASP A 109 4.08 -5.22 -18.38
CA ASP A 109 3.59 -6.14 -19.43
C ASP A 109 4.43 -7.45 -19.47
N ASP A 110 5.67 -7.44 -18.96
CA ASP A 110 6.53 -8.61 -18.86
C ASP A 110 6.20 -9.52 -17.68
N TYR A 111 5.38 -9.06 -16.71
CA TYR A 111 5.07 -9.82 -15.50
C TYR A 111 4.37 -11.15 -15.79
N ALA A 112 3.57 -11.22 -16.85
CA ALA A 112 2.89 -12.46 -17.24
C ALA A 112 3.89 -13.58 -17.57
N ASP A 113 5.02 -13.24 -18.21
CA ASP A 113 6.04 -14.15 -18.69
C ASP A 113 7.37 -14.01 -17.93
N ILE A 114 7.33 -13.55 -16.69
CA ILE A 114 8.53 -13.16 -15.91
C ILE A 114 9.56 -14.29 -15.84
N GLY A 115 9.14 -15.55 -15.68
CA GLY A 115 10.05 -16.71 -15.66
C GLY A 115 10.86 -16.83 -16.95
N ALA A 116 10.20 -16.71 -18.12
CA ALA A 116 10.87 -16.76 -19.42
C ALA A 116 11.79 -15.56 -19.65
N ARG A 117 11.45 -14.38 -19.10
CA ARG A 117 12.31 -13.20 -19.13
C ARG A 117 13.59 -13.42 -18.33
N LEU A 118 13.47 -13.91 -17.10
CA LEU A 118 14.64 -14.21 -16.27
C LEU A 118 15.48 -15.36 -16.85
N ASP A 119 14.87 -16.37 -17.51
CA ASP A 119 15.59 -17.41 -18.23
C ASP A 119 16.47 -16.83 -19.36
N ALA A 120 15.97 -15.84 -20.06
CA ALA A 120 16.73 -15.15 -21.10
C ALA A 120 17.90 -14.35 -20.50
N ILE A 121 17.65 -13.63 -19.41
CA ILE A 121 18.65 -12.83 -18.71
C ILE A 121 19.75 -13.70 -18.12
N ALA A 122 19.41 -14.78 -17.43
CA ALA A 122 20.37 -15.75 -16.88
C ALA A 122 21.21 -16.47 -17.95
N ALA A 123 20.71 -16.53 -19.19
CA ALA A 123 21.45 -17.02 -20.34
C ALA A 123 22.32 -15.95 -21.01
N GLY A 124 22.46 -14.75 -20.42
CA GLY A 124 23.24 -13.63 -20.94
C GLY A 124 22.62 -12.93 -22.16
N ARG A 125 21.34 -13.19 -22.46
CA ARG A 125 20.64 -12.51 -23.56
C ARG A 125 20.14 -11.14 -23.07
N ARG A 126 20.42 -10.11 -23.85
CA ARG A 126 19.88 -8.77 -23.57
C ARG A 126 18.41 -8.71 -23.97
N TRP A 127 17.59 -8.18 -23.05
CA TRP A 127 16.19 -7.85 -23.30
C TRP A 127 16.09 -6.40 -23.77
N GLN A 128 15.29 -6.15 -24.80
CA GLN A 128 15.02 -4.79 -25.24
C GLN A 128 14.02 -4.15 -24.29
N ALA A 129 14.44 -3.12 -23.57
CA ALA A 129 13.56 -2.35 -22.71
C ALA A 129 12.45 -1.68 -23.53
N HIS A 130 11.30 -1.51 -22.90
CA HIS A 130 10.15 -0.85 -23.52
C HIS A 130 10.38 0.67 -23.61
N GLU A 131 9.74 1.31 -24.60
CA GLU A 131 9.62 2.77 -24.62
C GLU A 131 8.52 3.21 -23.64
N PRO A 132 8.79 4.17 -22.73
CA PRO A 132 7.79 4.71 -21.83
C PRO A 132 6.59 5.29 -22.58
N ARG A 133 5.40 4.97 -22.13
CA ARG A 133 4.15 5.44 -22.74
C ARG A 133 3.12 5.81 -21.69
N ASP A 134 2.24 6.72 -22.01
CA ASP A 134 1.13 7.07 -21.13
C ASP A 134 0.11 5.93 -21.08
N ARG A 135 0.12 5.16 -20.00
CA ARG A 135 -0.77 4.01 -19.81
C ARG A 135 -2.25 4.38 -19.63
N ARG A 136 -2.57 5.66 -19.40
CA ARG A 136 -3.97 6.13 -19.44
C ARG A 136 -4.60 5.92 -20.81
N ALA A 137 -3.80 5.96 -21.87
CA ALA A 137 -4.27 5.70 -23.24
C ALA A 137 -4.60 4.23 -23.49
N LEU A 138 -4.06 3.29 -22.69
CA LEU A 138 -4.30 1.84 -22.84
C LEU A 138 -5.61 1.40 -22.19
N LEU A 139 -6.05 2.12 -21.15
CA LEU A 139 -7.28 1.84 -20.42
C LEU A 139 -8.10 3.12 -20.35
N PRO A 140 -9.05 3.33 -21.29
CA PRO A 140 -9.95 4.47 -21.26
C PRO A 140 -10.69 4.56 -19.93
N ILE A 141 -10.97 5.78 -19.47
CA ILE A 141 -11.66 6.05 -18.20
C ILE A 141 -13.07 5.41 -18.17
N SER A 142 -13.71 5.27 -19.32
CA SER A 142 -15.05 4.64 -19.41
C SER A 142 -14.94 3.11 -19.28
N PRO A 143 -15.60 2.50 -18.28
CA PRO A 143 -15.65 1.03 -18.12
C PRO A 143 -16.19 0.31 -19.38
N VAL A 144 -17.11 0.94 -20.11
CA VAL A 144 -17.74 0.39 -21.33
C VAL A 144 -16.74 0.24 -22.47
N SER A 145 -15.67 1.05 -22.47
CA SER A 145 -14.66 1.08 -23.55
C SER A 145 -13.39 0.27 -23.20
N ARG A 146 -13.31 -0.33 -22.02
CA ARG A 146 -12.11 -1.07 -21.60
C ARG A 146 -12.08 -2.46 -22.25
N PRO A 147 -11.02 -2.83 -22.97
CA PRO A 147 -10.85 -4.19 -23.45
C PRO A 147 -10.80 -5.15 -22.24
N GLY A 148 -11.65 -6.16 -22.22
CA GLY A 148 -11.73 -7.12 -21.11
C GLY A 148 -12.60 -6.70 -19.93
N ALA A 149 -13.15 -5.49 -19.89
CA ALA A 149 -14.28 -5.16 -19.04
C ALA A 149 -15.51 -5.94 -19.52
N GLY A 150 -15.53 -7.24 -19.28
CA GLY A 150 -16.69 -8.08 -19.47
C GLY A 150 -17.78 -7.59 -18.54
N ALA A 151 -18.69 -6.83 -19.10
CA ALA A 151 -20.05 -6.58 -18.65
C ALA A 151 -20.28 -6.70 -17.12
N GLY A 152 -19.76 -5.78 -16.34
CA GLY A 152 -20.42 -5.43 -15.10
C GLY A 152 -21.82 -4.93 -15.47
N GLN A 153 -22.87 -5.59 -14.99
CA GLN A 153 -24.23 -5.13 -15.22
C GLN A 153 -24.41 -3.76 -14.57
N LEU A 154 -24.55 -2.72 -15.40
CA LEU A 154 -25.15 -1.49 -14.93
C LEU A 154 -26.59 -1.81 -14.49
N PRO A 155 -27.03 -1.38 -13.29
CA PRO A 155 -28.43 -1.51 -12.90
C PRO A 155 -29.32 -0.90 -13.97
N GLY A 156 -30.15 -1.73 -14.63
CA GLY A 156 -31.10 -1.29 -15.66
C GLY A 156 -30.84 -1.77 -17.08
N HIS A 157 -29.71 -2.40 -17.38
CA HIS A 157 -29.43 -2.99 -18.69
C HIS A 157 -29.13 -4.48 -18.56
N GLY A 158 -30.09 -5.32 -18.93
CA GLY A 158 -29.99 -6.78 -18.87
C GLY A 158 -28.98 -7.38 -19.86
N GLY A 159 -27.71 -7.41 -19.48
CA GLY A 159 -26.64 -8.08 -20.19
C GLY A 159 -25.98 -9.14 -19.28
N ARG A 160 -25.89 -10.36 -19.77
CA ARG A 160 -25.24 -11.47 -19.04
C ARG A 160 -23.75 -11.19 -18.82
N VAL A 161 -23.30 -11.28 -17.56
CA VAL A 161 -21.89 -11.37 -17.22
C VAL A 161 -21.29 -12.57 -17.98
N ARG A 162 -20.44 -12.31 -18.94
CA ARG A 162 -19.58 -13.36 -19.50
C ARG A 162 -18.45 -13.58 -18.49
N SER A 163 -18.41 -14.78 -17.91
CA SER A 163 -17.25 -15.28 -17.21
C SER A 163 -15.99 -15.03 -18.05
N SER A 164 -14.93 -14.60 -17.40
CA SER A 164 -13.59 -14.36 -17.94
C SER A 164 -13.12 -15.50 -18.87
N ALA A 165 -13.56 -15.48 -20.12
CA ALA A 165 -12.99 -16.29 -21.17
C ALA A 165 -11.79 -15.53 -21.70
N GLY A 166 -10.59 -16.01 -21.39
CA GLY A 166 -9.37 -15.58 -22.06
C GLY A 166 -8.30 -14.99 -21.16
N ILE A 167 -7.92 -15.71 -20.09
CA ILE A 167 -6.57 -15.62 -19.57
C ILE A 167 -5.87 -16.87 -20.13
N PRO A 168 -5.06 -16.72 -21.21
CA PRO A 168 -4.36 -17.85 -21.79
C PRO A 168 -3.24 -18.30 -20.85
N ASP A 169 -3.09 -19.61 -20.70
CA ASP A 169 -1.88 -20.31 -20.33
C ASP A 169 -1.23 -20.04 -18.97
N LEU A 170 -2.00 -19.69 -17.96
CA LEU A 170 -1.49 -19.76 -16.60
C LEU A 170 -1.68 -21.18 -16.04
N PRO A 171 -0.71 -21.75 -15.31
CA PRO A 171 -0.86 -23.03 -14.62
C PRO A 171 -2.10 -23.02 -13.71
N PRO A 172 -2.71 -24.19 -13.42
CA PRO A 172 -3.83 -24.27 -12.49
C PRO A 172 -3.48 -23.62 -11.15
N GLY A 173 -4.30 -22.66 -10.70
CA GLY A 173 -4.06 -21.90 -9.46
C GLY A 173 -3.25 -20.62 -9.62
N VAL A 174 -2.70 -20.33 -10.80
CA VAL A 174 -1.94 -19.12 -11.11
C VAL A 174 -2.85 -18.05 -11.72
N ALA A 175 -2.80 -16.84 -11.19
CA ALA A 175 -3.60 -15.71 -11.66
C ALA A 175 -2.74 -14.51 -12.04
N PRO A 176 -3.16 -13.65 -12.98
CA PRO A 176 -2.42 -12.43 -13.31
C PRO A 176 -2.42 -11.44 -12.12
N ALA A 177 -1.38 -10.61 -12.06
CA ALA A 177 -1.15 -9.62 -11.00
C ALA A 177 -2.30 -8.62 -10.76
N SER A 178 -3.16 -8.43 -11.73
CA SER A 178 -4.40 -7.64 -11.65
C SER A 178 -5.63 -8.47 -11.95
N GLY A 179 -5.50 -9.79 -11.90
CA GLY A 179 -6.54 -10.70 -12.33
C GLY A 179 -7.41 -11.24 -11.20
N PRO A 180 -8.45 -12.01 -11.55
CA PRO A 180 -9.51 -12.40 -10.64
C PRO A 180 -9.18 -13.58 -9.72
N ARG A 181 -7.95 -14.01 -9.59
CA ARG A 181 -7.56 -15.17 -8.79
C ARG A 181 -6.40 -14.87 -7.89
N VAL A 182 -6.38 -15.51 -6.72
CA VAL A 182 -5.28 -15.43 -5.79
C VAL A 182 -4.07 -16.13 -6.36
N LEU A 183 -3.03 -15.38 -6.62
CA LEU A 183 -1.72 -15.90 -6.90
C LEU A 183 -0.69 -15.05 -6.16
N ARG A 184 -0.29 -15.52 -5.01
CA ARG A 184 0.74 -14.86 -4.22
C ARG A 184 1.61 -15.92 -3.55
N ARG A 185 2.86 -15.56 -3.33
CA ARG A 185 3.77 -16.22 -2.41
C ARG A 185 4.09 -15.23 -1.31
N ARG A 186 3.60 -15.43 -0.10
CA ARG A 186 3.97 -14.57 1.01
C ARG A 186 5.48 -14.58 1.21
N LEU A 187 6.09 -13.41 1.13
CA LEU A 187 7.52 -13.20 1.32
C LEU A 187 7.83 -12.85 2.78
N GLY A 188 6.92 -12.16 3.45
CA GLY A 188 6.98 -11.88 4.88
C GLY A 188 6.12 -12.83 5.71
N GLY A 189 6.62 -13.24 6.89
CA GLY A 189 5.88 -14.08 7.85
C GLY A 189 5.01 -13.29 8.84
N GLY A 190 4.88 -11.97 8.68
CA GLY A 190 4.18 -11.10 9.62
C GLY A 190 2.66 -11.30 9.66
N VAL A 191 2.05 -10.81 10.72
CA VAL A 191 0.58 -10.90 10.92
C VAL A 191 -0.20 -9.93 10.05
N VAL A 192 0.44 -8.92 9.47
CA VAL A 192 -0.14 -7.97 8.50
C VAL A 192 0.05 -8.49 7.09
N ALA A 193 -0.96 -8.31 6.27
CA ALA A 193 -0.86 -8.55 4.83
C ALA A 193 -1.53 -7.42 4.04
N PRO A 194 -0.82 -6.78 3.12
CA PRO A 194 -1.47 -5.83 2.22
C PRO A 194 -2.40 -6.58 1.26
N LEU A 195 -3.60 -6.03 1.04
CA LEU A 195 -4.58 -6.49 0.07
C LEU A 195 -4.82 -5.38 -0.94
N LYS A 196 -4.29 -5.55 -2.16
CA LYS A 196 -4.43 -4.56 -3.23
C LYS A 196 -5.83 -4.64 -3.82
N ILE A 197 -6.68 -3.62 -3.54
CA ILE A 197 -8.08 -3.58 -3.97
C ILE A 197 -8.28 -2.99 -5.36
N ALA A 198 -7.33 -2.17 -5.82
CA ALA A 198 -7.34 -1.56 -7.13
C ALA A 198 -5.93 -1.17 -7.57
N SER A 199 -5.76 -0.83 -8.84
CA SER A 199 -4.52 -0.27 -9.41
C SER A 199 -4.81 0.90 -10.31
N GLY A 200 -3.86 1.85 -10.42
CA GLY A 200 -3.98 3.06 -11.23
C GLY A 200 -4.77 4.16 -10.55
N CYS A 201 -4.86 5.32 -11.20
CA CYS A 201 -5.54 6.48 -10.63
C CYS A 201 -6.10 7.39 -11.71
N ASP A 202 -7.37 7.78 -11.59
CA ASP A 202 -8.04 8.73 -12.51
C ASP A 202 -7.89 10.20 -12.06
N ARG A 203 -7.20 10.45 -10.94
CA ARG A 203 -6.93 11.80 -10.44
C ARG A 203 -5.90 12.51 -11.32
N ARG A 204 -5.98 13.84 -11.35
CA ARG A 204 -5.08 14.70 -12.12
C ARG A 204 -4.33 15.67 -11.21
N CYS A 205 -3.79 15.15 -10.09
CA CYS A 205 -2.97 15.98 -9.20
C CYS A 205 -1.75 16.50 -9.98
N ALA A 206 -1.48 17.80 -9.87
CA ALA A 206 -0.46 18.47 -10.69
C ALA A 206 0.97 17.92 -10.46
N PHE A 207 1.23 17.39 -9.27
CA PHE A 207 2.53 16.85 -8.85
C PHE A 207 2.72 15.35 -9.10
N CYS A 208 1.71 14.63 -9.60
CA CYS A 208 1.71 13.17 -9.55
C CYS A 208 1.83 12.54 -10.93
N ALA A 209 2.89 11.75 -11.13
CA ALA A 209 3.13 11.00 -12.35
C ALA A 209 2.44 9.61 -12.39
N ILE A 210 1.89 9.11 -11.27
CA ILE A 210 1.32 7.75 -11.16
C ILE A 210 0.35 7.41 -12.29
N PRO A 211 -0.62 8.26 -12.67
CA PRO A 211 -1.57 7.90 -13.72
C PRO A 211 -0.90 7.62 -15.07
N ALA A 212 0.23 8.27 -15.37
CA ALA A 212 0.93 8.08 -16.62
C ALA A 212 1.52 6.66 -16.74
N PHE A 213 2.14 6.13 -15.68
CA PHE A 213 2.81 4.83 -15.75
C PHE A 213 2.00 3.66 -15.13
N ARG A 214 1.04 3.89 -14.22
CA ARG A 214 0.16 2.84 -13.70
C ARG A 214 -1.21 2.79 -14.41
N GLY A 215 -1.54 3.81 -15.19
CA GLY A 215 -2.79 3.87 -15.96
C GLY A 215 -4.00 4.34 -15.16
N SER A 216 -5.17 4.19 -15.78
CA SER A 216 -6.47 4.51 -15.18
C SER A 216 -6.81 3.58 -14.03
N PHE A 217 -7.68 4.05 -13.13
CA PHE A 217 -8.11 3.29 -11.96
C PHE A 217 -8.92 2.04 -12.37
N VAL A 218 -8.51 0.88 -11.87
CA VAL A 218 -9.17 -0.41 -12.11
C VAL A 218 -9.36 -1.14 -10.79
N SER A 219 -10.63 -1.26 -10.38
CA SER A 219 -11.03 -2.03 -9.20
C SER A 219 -10.96 -3.53 -9.45
N ARG A 220 -10.54 -4.28 -8.46
CA ARG A 220 -10.67 -5.73 -8.45
C ARG A 220 -12.08 -6.13 -8.01
N PRO A 221 -12.68 -7.21 -8.57
CA PRO A 221 -13.98 -7.69 -8.15
C PRO A 221 -14.01 -8.08 -6.66
N PRO A 222 -15.11 -7.80 -5.92
CA PRO A 222 -15.21 -8.14 -4.51
C PRO A 222 -14.96 -9.61 -4.19
N GLN A 223 -15.48 -10.52 -5.01
CA GLN A 223 -15.32 -11.98 -4.83
C GLN A 223 -13.85 -12.41 -4.90
N ASP A 224 -13.04 -11.75 -5.72
CA ASP A 224 -11.61 -12.05 -5.84
C ASP A 224 -10.86 -11.57 -4.59
N LEU A 225 -11.25 -10.41 -4.05
CA LEU A 225 -10.69 -9.87 -2.83
C LEU A 225 -11.05 -10.71 -1.60
N LEU A 226 -12.28 -11.21 -1.53
CA LEU A 226 -12.71 -12.12 -0.46
C LEU A 226 -11.97 -13.47 -0.53
N ALA A 227 -11.79 -14.02 -1.72
CA ALA A 227 -11.02 -15.26 -1.90
C ALA A 227 -9.54 -15.07 -1.52
N GLU A 228 -8.94 -13.93 -1.85
CA GLU A 228 -7.56 -13.61 -1.44
C GLU A 228 -7.46 -13.37 0.06
N ALA A 229 -8.44 -12.71 0.67
CA ALA A 229 -8.49 -12.49 2.12
C ALA A 229 -8.56 -13.82 2.88
N ASP A 230 -9.38 -14.77 2.43
CA ASP A 230 -9.45 -16.11 3.01
C ASP A 230 -8.12 -16.86 2.87
N TRP A 231 -7.50 -16.78 1.69
CA TRP A 231 -6.17 -17.36 1.46
C TRP A 231 -5.11 -16.74 2.38
N LEU A 232 -5.09 -15.40 2.52
CA LEU A 232 -4.16 -14.68 3.40
C LEU A 232 -4.35 -15.08 4.86
N ALA A 233 -5.60 -15.21 5.33
CA ALA A 233 -5.91 -15.67 6.68
C ALA A 233 -5.38 -17.09 6.93
N GLY A 234 -5.54 -18.01 5.97
CA GLY A 234 -4.99 -19.35 5.99
C GLY A 234 -3.45 -19.39 5.99
N HIS A 235 -2.79 -18.32 5.55
CA HIS A 235 -1.33 -18.17 5.53
C HIS A 235 -0.81 -17.23 6.65
N GLY A 236 -1.56 -17.09 7.74
CA GLY A 236 -1.11 -16.44 8.96
C GLY A 236 -1.40 -14.94 9.06
N ALA A 237 -2.02 -14.32 8.06
CA ALA A 237 -2.47 -12.95 8.19
C ALA A 237 -3.59 -12.83 9.24
N ARG A 238 -3.55 -11.76 10.03
CA ARG A 238 -4.56 -11.38 11.02
C ARG A 238 -5.07 -9.97 10.78
N GLU A 239 -4.26 -9.11 10.18
CA GLU A 239 -4.67 -7.78 9.73
C GLU A 239 -4.54 -7.69 8.21
N LEU A 240 -5.61 -7.22 7.55
CA LEU A 240 -5.59 -6.86 6.14
C LEU A 240 -5.39 -5.34 6.01
N LEU A 241 -4.33 -4.93 5.33
CA LEU A 241 -4.09 -3.54 4.96
C LEU A 241 -4.58 -3.32 3.52
N LEU A 242 -5.75 -2.70 3.36
CA LEU A 242 -6.29 -2.41 2.02
C LEU A 242 -5.52 -1.27 1.38
N VAL A 243 -4.94 -1.54 0.21
CA VAL A 243 -4.09 -0.60 -0.51
C VAL A 243 -4.54 -0.39 -1.95
N SER A 244 -4.41 0.85 -2.42
CA SER A 244 -4.52 1.27 -3.82
C SER A 244 -3.92 2.67 -3.98
N GLU A 245 -3.99 3.28 -5.13
CA GLU A 245 -3.62 4.69 -5.33
C GLU A 245 -4.70 5.66 -4.84
N ASN A 246 -5.96 5.19 -4.70
CA ASN A 246 -7.09 5.95 -4.17
C ASN A 246 -8.21 5.00 -3.75
N SER A 247 -8.18 4.55 -2.51
CA SER A 247 -9.15 3.55 -2.01
C SER A 247 -10.59 4.06 -1.96
N THR A 248 -10.81 5.37 -1.82
CA THR A 248 -12.16 5.97 -1.86
C THR A 248 -12.85 5.83 -3.21
N SER A 249 -12.10 5.64 -4.30
CA SER A 249 -12.65 5.43 -5.65
C SER A 249 -13.02 3.98 -5.95
N TYR A 250 -12.76 3.03 -5.03
CA TYR A 250 -13.04 1.62 -5.25
C TYR A 250 -14.51 1.39 -5.62
N GLY A 251 -14.74 0.63 -6.71
CA GLY A 251 -16.06 0.32 -7.24
C GLY A 251 -16.62 1.33 -8.24
N LYS A 252 -16.02 2.53 -8.34
CA LYS A 252 -16.49 3.58 -9.27
C LYS A 252 -16.51 3.10 -10.73
N ASP A 253 -15.44 2.43 -11.14
CA ASP A 253 -15.33 1.84 -12.49
C ASP A 253 -16.19 0.59 -12.67
N LEU A 254 -16.65 -0.03 -11.59
CA LEU A 254 -17.61 -1.13 -11.59
C LEU A 254 -19.08 -0.64 -11.55
N GLY A 255 -19.28 0.68 -11.48
CA GLY A 255 -20.62 1.30 -11.46
C GLY A 255 -21.25 1.40 -10.07
N ASP A 256 -20.54 1.09 -9.01
CA ASP A 256 -21.01 1.18 -7.63
C ASP A 256 -20.04 1.98 -6.73
N LEU A 257 -20.41 3.22 -6.42
CA LEU A 257 -19.65 4.11 -5.56
C LEU A 257 -19.62 3.67 -4.08
N ARG A 258 -20.54 2.78 -3.68
CA ARG A 258 -20.67 2.30 -2.30
C ARG A 258 -20.08 0.90 -2.11
N LEU A 259 -19.37 0.40 -3.11
CA LEU A 259 -18.86 -0.96 -3.10
C LEU A 259 -17.84 -1.19 -1.97
N LEU A 260 -17.00 -0.18 -1.64
CA LEU A 260 -16.09 -0.28 -0.50
C LEU A 260 -16.86 -0.39 0.84
N GLU A 261 -17.91 0.40 1.00
CA GLU A 261 -18.77 0.34 2.19
C GLU A 261 -19.40 -1.04 2.38
N ALA A 262 -19.79 -1.71 1.28
CA ALA A 262 -20.33 -3.05 1.30
C ALA A 262 -19.27 -4.17 1.47
N LEU A 263 -18.05 -3.94 1.00
CA LEU A 263 -16.94 -4.91 1.06
C LEU A 263 -16.31 -5.01 2.47
N LEU A 264 -16.14 -3.87 3.15
CA LEU A 264 -15.43 -3.82 4.44
C LEU A 264 -15.99 -4.78 5.50
N PRO A 265 -17.33 -4.83 5.76
CA PRO A 265 -17.87 -5.78 6.71
C PRO A 265 -17.67 -7.25 6.30
N GLN A 266 -17.64 -7.54 4.99
CA GLN A 266 -17.41 -8.88 4.49
C GLN A 266 -15.95 -9.31 4.70
N LEU A 267 -14.99 -8.44 4.46
CA LEU A 267 -13.57 -8.70 4.74
C LEU A 267 -13.32 -8.88 6.24
N ALA A 268 -13.96 -8.06 7.08
CA ALA A 268 -13.85 -8.18 8.54
C ALA A 268 -14.48 -9.49 9.07
N ALA A 269 -15.41 -10.09 8.33
CA ALA A 269 -16.03 -11.36 8.69
C ALA A 269 -15.26 -12.60 8.19
N VAL A 270 -14.16 -12.44 7.47
CA VAL A 270 -13.32 -13.56 7.00
C VAL A 270 -12.71 -14.28 8.22
N PRO A 271 -12.92 -15.61 8.36
CA PRO A 271 -12.38 -16.35 9.49
C PRO A 271 -10.85 -16.22 9.60
N GLY A 272 -10.37 -15.88 10.78
CA GLY A 272 -8.93 -15.70 11.04
C GLY A 272 -8.43 -14.27 10.82
N ILE A 273 -9.22 -13.38 10.20
CA ILE A 273 -8.92 -11.94 10.15
C ILE A 273 -9.47 -11.26 11.41
N SER A 274 -8.61 -10.56 12.11
CA SER A 274 -8.94 -9.84 13.34
C SER A 274 -9.10 -8.34 13.10
N ARG A 275 -8.48 -7.81 12.03
CA ARG A 275 -8.50 -6.38 11.72
C ARG A 275 -8.42 -6.13 10.21
N VAL A 276 -9.23 -5.17 9.74
CA VAL A 276 -9.16 -4.63 8.38
C VAL A 276 -8.87 -3.13 8.48
N ARG A 277 -7.86 -2.66 7.79
CA ARG A 277 -7.45 -1.25 7.75
C ARG A 277 -7.48 -0.75 6.32
N VAL A 278 -7.89 0.50 6.11
CA VAL A 278 -7.94 1.12 4.79
C VAL A 278 -6.96 2.27 4.73
N SER A 279 -6.05 2.25 3.74
CA SER A 279 -5.13 3.34 3.45
C SER A 279 -5.50 4.10 2.18
N TYR A 280 -4.90 5.29 1.99
CA TYR A 280 -5.01 6.13 0.79
C TYR A 280 -6.44 6.64 0.52
N LEU A 281 -7.06 7.24 1.54
CA LEU A 281 -8.37 7.88 1.42
C LEU A 281 -8.24 9.32 0.90
N GLN A 282 -9.09 9.67 -0.06
CA GLN A 282 -9.17 11.02 -0.60
C GLN A 282 -10.25 11.83 0.12
N PRO A 283 -9.89 12.94 0.80
CA PRO A 283 -10.85 13.74 1.55
C PRO A 283 -12.07 14.20 0.74
N ALA A 284 -11.83 14.59 -0.53
CA ALA A 284 -12.88 15.06 -1.43
C ALA A 284 -13.88 13.97 -1.89
N GLU A 285 -13.54 12.70 -1.69
CA GLU A 285 -14.36 11.54 -2.09
C GLU A 285 -14.87 10.75 -0.88
N LEU A 286 -14.49 11.16 0.32
CA LEU A 286 -14.91 10.50 1.55
C LEU A 286 -16.38 10.82 1.86
N ARG A 287 -17.24 9.83 1.67
CA ARG A 287 -18.68 9.94 1.86
C ARG A 287 -19.07 9.67 3.31
N PRO A 288 -20.18 10.27 3.83
CA PRO A 288 -20.65 9.99 5.19
C PRO A 288 -20.83 8.51 5.49
N GLY A 289 -21.44 7.73 4.58
CA GLY A 289 -21.62 6.29 4.76
C GLY A 289 -20.31 5.51 4.86
N LEU A 290 -19.25 5.93 4.15
CA LEU A 290 -17.93 5.32 4.29
C LEU A 290 -17.30 5.67 5.65
N ILE A 291 -17.47 6.91 6.13
CA ILE A 291 -17.01 7.32 7.46
C ILE A 291 -17.70 6.47 8.55
N GLU A 292 -19.03 6.28 8.43
CA GLU A 292 -19.80 5.45 9.37
C GLU A 292 -19.31 4.00 9.40
N VAL A 293 -19.04 3.41 8.23
CA VAL A 293 -18.54 2.03 8.13
C VAL A 293 -17.13 1.91 8.70
N LEU A 294 -16.22 2.83 8.39
CA LEU A 294 -14.87 2.84 8.94
C LEU A 294 -14.85 3.07 10.46
N ALA A 295 -15.73 3.93 10.94
CA ALA A 295 -15.79 4.28 12.36
C ALA A 295 -16.49 3.20 13.23
N GLY A 296 -17.46 2.46 12.68
CA GLY A 296 -18.38 1.67 13.49
C GLY A 296 -18.46 0.18 13.16
N THR A 297 -17.79 -0.32 12.12
CA THR A 297 -17.87 -1.76 11.78
C THR A 297 -16.91 -2.56 12.66
N PRO A 298 -17.39 -3.57 13.40
CA PRO A 298 -16.53 -4.46 14.17
C PRO A 298 -15.50 -5.14 13.24
N GLY A 299 -14.24 -5.20 13.68
CA GLY A 299 -13.14 -5.76 12.88
C GLY A 299 -12.56 -4.81 11.84
N VAL A 300 -13.18 -3.66 11.56
CA VAL A 300 -12.58 -2.57 10.78
C VAL A 300 -11.91 -1.59 11.73
N ALA A 301 -10.64 -1.27 11.50
CA ALA A 301 -9.94 -0.28 12.30
C ALA A 301 -10.55 1.11 12.07
N PRO A 302 -10.93 1.85 13.11
CA PRO A 302 -11.32 3.25 12.99
C PRO A 302 -10.07 4.10 12.71
N TYR A 303 -9.57 3.98 11.50
CA TYR A 303 -8.33 4.57 11.01
C TYR A 303 -8.56 5.28 9.69
N PHE A 304 -8.09 6.51 9.58
CA PHE A 304 -8.32 7.40 8.44
C PHE A 304 -6.99 7.94 7.91
N ASP A 305 -6.42 7.26 6.94
CA ASP A 305 -5.24 7.73 6.18
C ASP A 305 -5.71 8.70 5.08
N LEU A 306 -5.74 9.98 5.42
CA LEU A 306 -6.34 11.05 4.61
C LEU A 306 -5.26 11.80 3.83
N SER A 307 -5.30 11.73 2.51
CA SER A 307 -4.35 12.44 1.65
C SER A 307 -4.71 13.91 1.53
N PHE A 308 -4.46 14.76 2.55
CA PHE A 308 -4.73 16.20 2.50
C PHE A 308 -3.75 16.92 1.55
N GLN A 309 -2.48 16.63 1.64
CA GLN A 309 -1.34 17.14 0.85
C GLN A 309 -0.92 18.57 1.20
N HIS A 310 -1.83 19.45 1.61
CA HIS A 310 -1.64 20.81 2.10
C HIS A 310 -2.92 21.29 2.80
N ALA A 311 -2.90 22.48 3.44
CA ALA A 311 -4.09 23.09 4.05
C ALA A 311 -4.47 24.43 3.44
N SER A 312 -3.53 25.13 2.78
CA SER A 312 -3.82 26.37 2.07
C SER A 312 -4.68 26.12 0.82
N GLY A 313 -5.79 26.82 0.70
CA GLY A 313 -6.68 26.72 -0.44
C GLY A 313 -6.05 27.13 -1.78
N PRO A 314 -5.22 28.20 -1.88
CA PRO A 314 -4.45 28.54 -3.06
C PRO A 314 -3.54 27.40 -3.53
N VAL A 315 -2.70 26.87 -2.66
CA VAL A 315 -1.77 25.77 -2.96
C VAL A 315 -2.53 24.51 -3.40
N LEU A 316 -3.59 24.14 -2.68
CA LEU A 316 -4.42 22.99 -3.05
C LEU A 316 -5.05 23.13 -4.44
N ARG A 317 -5.51 24.33 -4.82
CA ARG A 317 -5.99 24.58 -6.19
C ARG A 317 -4.90 24.40 -7.24
N SER A 318 -3.69 24.91 -6.98
CA SER A 318 -2.54 24.70 -7.87
C SER A 318 -2.12 23.24 -7.96
N MET A 319 -2.25 22.47 -6.88
CA MET A 319 -2.09 21.02 -6.84
C MET A 319 -3.22 20.25 -7.54
N ARG A 320 -4.26 20.93 -8.03
CA ARG A 320 -5.52 20.31 -8.50
C ARG A 320 -6.20 19.44 -7.44
N ARG A 321 -6.14 19.92 -6.20
CA ARG A 321 -6.78 19.30 -5.03
C ARG A 321 -7.92 20.19 -4.55
N PHE A 322 -8.85 19.56 -3.85
CA PHE A 322 -9.99 20.24 -3.25
C PHE A 322 -9.83 20.31 -1.74
N GLY A 323 -10.16 21.44 -1.16
CA GLY A 323 -10.19 21.61 0.28
C GLY A 323 -9.58 22.92 0.73
N ASP A 324 -9.58 23.10 2.00
CA ASP A 324 -8.96 24.14 2.79
C ASP A 324 -8.95 23.70 4.27
N ARG A 325 -8.23 24.44 5.12
CA ARG A 325 -8.14 24.15 6.56
C ARG A 325 -9.50 23.95 7.22
N MET A 326 -10.45 24.85 6.99
CA MET A 326 -11.76 24.81 7.65
C MET A 326 -12.55 23.54 7.28
N ARG A 327 -12.53 23.16 6.01
CA ARG A 327 -13.19 21.95 5.52
C ARG A 327 -12.55 20.69 6.08
N PHE A 328 -11.22 20.66 6.16
CA PHE A 328 -10.50 19.51 6.67
C PHE A 328 -10.69 19.35 8.18
N CYS A 329 -10.64 20.44 8.96
CA CYS A 329 -10.99 20.40 10.38
C CYS A 329 -12.45 19.96 10.60
N GLY A 330 -13.38 20.41 9.74
CA GLY A 330 -14.76 19.96 9.76
C GLY A 330 -14.91 18.47 9.50
N LEU A 331 -14.19 17.91 8.53
CA LEU A 331 -14.17 16.48 8.26
C LEU A 331 -13.61 15.67 9.43
N ILE A 332 -12.49 16.10 9.99
CA ILE A 332 -11.87 15.48 11.17
C ILE A 332 -12.83 15.52 12.37
N GLY A 333 -13.53 16.64 12.56
CA GLY A 333 -14.56 16.78 13.59
C GLY A 333 -15.69 15.77 13.44
N GLN A 334 -16.18 15.54 12.21
CA GLN A 334 -17.21 14.51 11.94
C GLN A 334 -16.70 13.10 12.24
N ILE A 335 -15.46 12.77 11.85
CA ILE A 335 -14.85 11.47 12.17
C ILE A 335 -14.79 11.26 13.67
N ARG A 336 -14.28 12.23 14.44
CA ARG A 336 -14.13 12.13 15.90
C ARG A 336 -15.45 12.11 16.65
N GLN A 337 -16.52 12.68 16.10
CA GLN A 337 -17.87 12.53 16.68
C GLN A 337 -18.36 11.09 16.63
N LEU A 338 -18.02 10.34 15.57
CA LEU A 338 -18.40 8.93 15.40
C LEU A 338 -17.43 7.98 16.10
N ALA A 339 -16.15 8.28 16.05
CA ALA A 339 -15.08 7.48 16.65
C ALA A 339 -14.05 8.39 17.35
N PRO A 340 -14.24 8.76 18.62
CA PRO A 340 -13.36 9.68 19.35
C PRO A 340 -11.89 9.20 19.41
N GLY A 341 -11.66 7.89 19.47
CA GLY A 341 -10.34 7.25 19.49
C GLY A 341 -9.76 6.94 18.11
N ALA A 342 -10.42 7.36 17.01
CA ALA A 342 -9.92 7.08 15.66
C ALA A 342 -8.50 7.59 15.44
N GLY A 343 -7.69 6.77 14.77
CA GLY A 343 -6.40 7.19 14.22
C GLY A 343 -6.59 8.02 12.97
N ILE A 344 -5.94 9.18 12.90
CA ILE A 344 -6.00 10.05 11.73
C ILE A 344 -4.58 10.37 11.29
N ARG A 345 -4.27 9.99 10.07
CA ARG A 345 -2.96 10.20 9.43
C ARG A 345 -3.09 11.06 8.19
N SER A 346 -2.07 11.87 7.92
CA SER A 346 -1.93 12.52 6.62
C SER A 346 -0.47 12.79 6.26
N ASN A 347 -0.23 12.90 4.95
CA ASN A 347 1.02 13.39 4.39
C ASN A 347 0.81 14.77 3.76
N PHE A 348 1.83 15.65 3.88
CA PHE A 348 1.84 17.01 3.37
C PHE A 348 3.05 17.23 2.48
N ILE A 349 2.86 18.04 1.44
CA ILE A 349 3.89 18.44 0.50
C ILE A 349 4.11 19.94 0.68
N VAL A 350 5.33 20.34 0.99
CA VAL A 350 5.75 21.74 1.15
C VAL A 350 6.78 22.14 0.11
N GLY A 351 6.88 23.41 -0.16
CA GLY A 351 7.73 23.90 -1.23
C GLY A 351 7.12 23.75 -2.62
N PHE A 352 5.80 23.59 -2.70
CA PHE A 352 5.10 23.51 -3.99
C PHE A 352 5.23 24.82 -4.76
N PRO A 353 5.36 24.80 -6.12
CA PRO A 353 5.51 26.02 -6.91
C PRO A 353 4.48 27.10 -6.60
N GLY A 354 4.96 28.29 -6.23
CA GLY A 354 4.14 29.43 -5.85
C GLY A 354 3.65 29.45 -4.40
N GLU A 355 4.07 28.49 -3.55
CA GLU A 355 3.77 28.47 -2.12
C GLU A 355 4.47 29.65 -1.41
N THR A 356 3.72 30.39 -0.60
CA THR A 356 4.19 31.54 0.17
C THR A 356 4.37 31.20 1.65
N GLU A 357 4.98 32.09 2.44
CA GLU A 357 5.07 31.94 3.90
C GLU A 357 3.69 31.91 4.54
N ASP A 358 2.74 32.74 4.09
CA ASP A 358 1.35 32.72 4.60
C ASP A 358 0.67 31.35 4.37
N ASP A 359 1.01 30.65 3.27
CA ASP A 359 0.50 29.31 2.99
C ASP A 359 1.11 28.27 3.95
N VAL A 360 2.38 28.42 4.30
CA VAL A 360 3.07 27.59 5.30
C VAL A 360 2.49 27.84 6.68
N ASP A 361 2.24 29.09 7.07
CA ASP A 361 1.60 29.46 8.35
C ASP A 361 0.18 28.83 8.45
N GLU A 362 -0.60 28.84 7.37
CA GLU A 362 -1.91 28.19 7.31
C GLU A 362 -1.81 26.67 7.49
N LEU A 363 -0.75 26.05 6.92
CA LEU A 363 -0.49 24.62 7.12
C LEU A 363 -0.09 24.33 8.57
N GLN A 364 0.82 25.10 9.16
CA GLN A 364 1.22 24.96 10.58
C GLN A 364 -0.01 25.03 11.50
N GLN A 365 -0.86 26.03 11.29
CA GLN A 365 -2.07 26.18 12.09
C GLN A 365 -3.05 25.00 11.89
N PHE A 366 -3.11 24.44 10.67
CA PHE A 366 -3.89 23.24 10.42
C PHE A 366 -3.35 22.03 11.20
N LEU A 367 -2.04 21.80 11.19
CA LEU A 367 -1.41 20.71 11.92
C LEU A 367 -1.74 20.76 13.42
N ILE A 368 -1.67 21.96 14.01
CA ILE A 368 -2.01 22.20 15.41
C ILE A 368 -3.50 21.90 15.69
N ASP A 369 -4.40 22.44 14.86
CA ASP A 369 -5.86 22.30 15.07
C ASP A 369 -6.34 20.87 14.82
N ALA A 370 -5.74 20.18 13.84
CA ALA A 370 -6.16 18.86 13.35
C ALA A 370 -5.88 17.74 14.35
N ARG A 371 -4.84 17.89 15.22
CA ARG A 371 -4.45 16.89 16.23
C ARG A 371 -4.34 15.49 15.60
N LEU A 372 -3.60 15.39 14.51
CA LEU A 372 -3.39 14.13 13.79
C LEU A 372 -2.55 13.16 14.64
N ASP A 373 -2.77 11.86 14.46
CA ASP A 373 -2.02 10.81 15.15
C ASP A 373 -0.70 10.51 14.42
N ALA A 374 -0.67 10.68 13.09
CA ALA A 374 0.54 10.53 12.29
C ALA A 374 0.60 11.60 11.18
N ILE A 375 1.77 12.21 11.03
CA ILE A 375 2.01 13.32 10.12
C ILE A 375 3.30 13.05 9.35
N GLY A 376 3.20 12.99 8.00
CA GLY A 376 4.37 12.94 7.15
C GLY A 376 4.57 14.28 6.43
N ILE A 377 5.77 14.87 6.53
CA ILE A 377 6.15 16.10 5.82
C ILE A 377 7.14 15.75 4.71
N PHE A 378 6.82 16.15 3.50
CA PHE A 378 7.64 15.89 2.31
C PHE A 378 7.91 17.18 1.55
N GLY A 379 9.14 17.36 1.08
CA GLY A 379 9.45 18.41 0.12
C GLY A 379 8.82 18.10 -1.24
N TYR A 380 8.40 19.15 -1.93
CA TYR A 380 7.99 19.02 -3.32
C TYR A 380 9.15 18.43 -4.14
N SER A 381 8.85 17.38 -4.90
CA SER A 381 9.77 16.76 -5.84
C SER A 381 9.34 17.13 -7.26
N ASP A 382 10.26 17.71 -8.01
CA ASP A 382 10.04 18.05 -9.42
C ASP A 382 10.08 16.76 -10.26
N GLU A 383 8.90 16.25 -10.62
CA GLU A 383 8.78 14.97 -11.28
C GLU A 383 8.50 15.12 -12.77
N ASP A 384 9.34 14.51 -13.60
CA ASP A 384 9.21 14.52 -15.06
C ASP A 384 7.79 14.16 -15.54
N GLY A 385 7.29 14.96 -16.49
CA GLY A 385 5.98 14.76 -17.11
C GLY A 385 4.79 15.13 -16.23
N THR A 386 5.02 15.76 -15.06
CA THR A 386 3.95 16.34 -14.23
C THR A 386 3.65 17.78 -14.67
N GLU A 387 2.45 18.25 -14.38
CA GLU A 387 2.07 19.64 -14.65
C GLU A 387 2.84 20.61 -13.74
N ALA A 388 3.08 20.21 -12.49
CA ALA A 388 3.76 21.03 -11.50
C ALA A 388 5.20 21.39 -11.91
N ALA A 389 5.88 20.51 -12.64
CA ALA A 389 7.22 20.76 -13.18
C ALA A 389 7.29 22.01 -14.07
N SER A 390 6.18 22.40 -14.72
CA SER A 390 6.08 23.55 -15.60
C SER A 390 5.47 24.80 -14.95
N LEU A 391 5.05 24.72 -13.69
CA LEU A 391 4.47 25.87 -13.01
C LEU A 391 5.52 26.93 -12.69
N PRO A 392 5.16 28.22 -12.77
CA PRO A 392 6.04 29.29 -12.31
C PRO A 392 6.13 29.31 -10.78
N GLY A 393 7.20 29.95 -10.27
CA GLY A 393 7.38 30.10 -8.83
C GLY A 393 7.98 28.85 -8.16
N GLN A 394 8.78 28.09 -8.89
CA GLN A 394 9.60 27.03 -8.31
C GLN A 394 10.48 27.59 -7.19
N LEU A 395 10.48 26.93 -6.04
CA LEU A 395 11.30 27.31 -4.91
C LEU A 395 12.69 26.67 -5.01
N PRO A 396 13.74 27.32 -4.49
CA PRO A 396 15.06 26.72 -4.36
C PRO A 396 15.04 25.49 -3.41
N GLU A 397 15.92 24.52 -3.66
CA GLU A 397 16.00 23.29 -2.86
C GLU A 397 16.29 23.55 -1.38
N ASP A 398 17.15 24.54 -1.08
CA ASP A 398 17.48 24.94 0.29
C ASP A 398 16.26 25.51 1.03
N GLU A 399 15.41 26.27 0.33
CA GLU A 399 14.16 26.79 0.88
C GLU A 399 13.15 25.65 1.14
N ILE A 400 13.03 24.71 0.20
CA ILE A 400 12.19 23.52 0.40
C ILE A 400 12.68 22.72 1.62
N ALA A 401 14.00 22.49 1.72
CA ALA A 401 14.61 21.76 2.82
C ALA A 401 14.38 22.49 4.18
N ARG A 402 14.48 23.83 4.21
CA ARG A 402 14.17 24.62 5.41
C ARG A 402 12.73 24.39 5.87
N ARG A 403 11.75 24.53 4.95
CA ARG A 403 10.32 24.32 5.25
C ARG A 403 10.03 22.90 5.73
N VAL A 404 10.64 21.90 5.09
CA VAL A 404 10.51 20.50 5.52
C VAL A 404 11.04 20.34 6.95
N GLY A 405 12.22 20.86 7.26
CA GLY A 405 12.80 20.76 8.61
C GLY A 405 11.92 21.38 9.68
N GLU A 406 11.49 22.63 9.47
CA GLU A 406 10.64 23.36 10.44
C GLU A 406 9.29 22.64 10.69
N LEU A 407 8.66 22.13 9.62
CA LEU A 407 7.39 21.45 9.76
C LEU A 407 7.52 20.01 10.26
N ALA A 408 8.64 19.34 9.99
CA ALA A 408 8.91 18.01 10.55
C ALA A 408 9.12 18.10 12.06
N ASP A 409 9.91 19.06 12.55
CA ASP A 409 10.10 19.29 13.98
C ASP A 409 8.75 19.57 14.68
N LEU A 410 7.91 20.41 14.08
CA LEU A 410 6.56 20.66 14.59
C LEU A 410 5.69 19.39 14.58
N ALA A 411 5.76 18.61 13.50
CA ALA A 411 4.99 17.37 13.37
C ALA A 411 5.38 16.36 14.44
N ASP A 412 6.67 16.19 14.71
CA ASP A 412 7.18 15.29 15.75
C ASP A 412 6.67 15.70 17.15
N ASP A 413 6.72 16.99 17.46
CA ASP A 413 6.20 17.52 18.72
C ASP A 413 4.69 17.27 18.87
N LEU A 414 3.91 17.51 17.81
CA LEU A 414 2.46 17.30 17.80
C LEU A 414 2.08 15.82 17.90
N MET A 415 2.80 14.94 17.23
CA MET A 415 2.59 13.50 17.30
C MET A 415 2.93 12.95 18.68
N ALA A 416 4.05 13.39 19.28
CA ALA A 416 4.41 13.02 20.65
C ALA A 416 3.38 13.51 21.66
N GLN A 417 2.89 14.74 21.52
CA GLN A 417 1.80 15.26 22.36
C GLN A 417 0.53 14.42 22.20
N ARG A 418 0.18 14.06 20.97
CA ARG A 418 -1.00 13.24 20.68
C ARG A 418 -0.89 11.83 21.27
N ALA A 419 0.29 11.22 21.23
CA ALA A 419 0.58 9.93 21.87
C ALA A 419 0.44 10.04 23.41
N ALA A 420 0.98 11.10 24.01
CA ALA A 420 0.86 11.33 25.45
C ALA A 420 -0.59 11.53 25.92
N GLU A 421 -1.47 12.12 25.10
CA GLU A 421 -2.90 12.26 25.40
C GLU A 421 -3.63 10.91 25.52
N ARG A 422 -3.08 9.85 24.93
CA ARG A 422 -3.65 8.49 24.99
C ARG A 422 -3.33 7.75 26.29
N ILE A 423 -2.48 8.30 27.18
CA ILE A 423 -2.17 7.69 28.47
C ILE A 423 -3.46 7.58 29.29
N GLY A 424 -3.75 6.36 29.76
CA GLY A 424 -4.98 6.02 30.48
C GLY A 424 -6.10 5.49 29.56
N GLU A 425 -5.97 5.61 28.23
CA GLU A 425 -6.94 4.99 27.31
C GLU A 425 -6.83 3.47 27.33
N THR A 426 -7.96 2.81 27.13
CA THR A 426 -8.00 1.35 26.89
C THR A 426 -8.00 1.08 25.40
N ALA A 427 -7.12 0.20 24.95
CA ALA A 427 -6.98 -0.16 23.54
C ALA A 427 -6.90 -1.68 23.33
N ASP A 428 -7.29 -2.13 22.14
CA ASP A 428 -7.07 -3.48 21.65
C ASP A 428 -5.81 -3.48 20.77
N VAL A 429 -4.72 -4.10 21.25
CA VAL A 429 -3.43 -4.17 20.58
C VAL A 429 -3.29 -5.52 19.90
N LEU A 430 -3.12 -5.52 18.59
CA LEU A 430 -2.73 -6.70 17.82
C LEU A 430 -1.23 -6.93 17.99
N ILE A 431 -0.85 -8.09 18.45
CA ILE A 431 0.55 -8.45 18.70
C ILE A 431 1.22 -8.81 17.37
N ASP A 432 2.32 -8.12 17.08
CA ASP A 432 3.14 -8.36 15.90
C ASP A 432 4.34 -9.26 16.24
N GLU A 433 4.95 -9.10 17.43
CA GLU A 433 6.17 -9.78 17.84
C GLU A 433 6.22 -10.03 19.33
N VAL A 434 6.94 -11.09 19.74
CA VAL A 434 7.29 -11.39 21.12
C VAL A 434 8.74 -10.94 21.36
N LEU A 435 8.94 -9.89 22.15
CA LEU A 435 10.27 -9.33 22.44
C LEU A 435 10.98 -10.12 23.55
N ALA A 436 10.24 -10.48 24.61
CA ALA A 436 10.70 -11.25 25.74
C ALA A 436 9.51 -11.93 26.44
N ASP A 437 9.79 -12.73 27.47
CA ASP A 437 8.72 -13.32 28.30
C ASP A 437 7.88 -12.21 28.96
N GLY A 438 6.60 -12.16 28.65
CA GLY A 438 5.67 -11.15 29.11
C GLY A 438 5.83 -9.76 28.50
N VAL A 439 6.65 -9.60 27.45
CA VAL A 439 6.84 -8.33 26.74
C VAL A 439 6.59 -8.54 25.24
N TYR A 440 5.66 -7.80 24.71
CA TYR A 440 5.16 -7.94 23.34
C TYR A 440 5.24 -6.60 22.62
N LEU A 441 5.47 -6.62 21.31
CA LEU A 441 5.31 -5.49 20.43
C LEU A 441 4.05 -5.68 19.58
N GLY A 442 3.26 -4.63 19.45
CA GLY A 442 2.06 -4.69 18.66
C GLY A 442 1.56 -3.31 18.27
N ARG A 443 0.35 -3.25 17.74
CA ARG A 443 -0.26 -1.99 17.28
C ARG A 443 -1.71 -1.91 17.68
N ALA A 444 -2.07 -0.75 18.24
CA ALA A 444 -3.47 -0.38 18.46
C ALA A 444 -4.16 -0.05 17.13
N ALA A 445 -5.48 0.09 17.17
CA ALA A 445 -6.27 0.38 15.96
C ALA A 445 -5.90 1.71 15.29
N HIS A 446 -5.36 2.68 16.03
CA HIS A 446 -4.92 3.98 15.51
C HIS A 446 -3.49 3.97 14.95
N GLN A 447 -2.75 2.87 15.06
CA GLN A 447 -1.38 2.72 14.58
C GLN A 447 -1.35 1.81 13.36
N ALA A 448 -1.03 2.35 12.18
CA ALA A 448 -0.78 1.56 10.98
C ALA A 448 0.63 0.96 11.01
N PRO A 449 0.88 -0.11 10.25
CA PRO A 449 2.21 -0.69 10.14
C PRO A 449 3.24 0.33 9.68
N GLU A 450 4.47 0.20 10.19
CA GLU A 450 5.72 0.83 9.74
C GLU A 450 5.94 2.30 10.14
N VAL A 451 4.89 3.13 10.18
CA VAL A 451 5.11 4.60 10.23
C VAL A 451 4.35 5.34 11.33
N ASP A 452 3.36 4.70 11.99
CA ASP A 452 2.51 5.40 12.95
C ASP A 452 2.85 5.05 14.40
N GLY A 453 4.04 4.50 14.63
CA GLY A 453 4.48 4.00 15.92
C GLY A 453 3.95 2.61 16.27
N SER A 454 4.40 2.11 17.39
CA SER A 454 4.10 0.79 17.95
C SER A 454 3.61 0.90 19.40
N THR A 455 3.19 -0.22 19.97
CA THR A 455 2.82 -0.30 21.37
C THR A 455 3.56 -1.46 22.01
N GLU A 456 4.48 -1.18 22.96
CA GLU A 456 5.06 -2.19 23.83
C GLU A 456 4.04 -2.58 24.90
N VAL A 457 3.69 -3.85 24.96
CA VAL A 457 2.71 -4.39 25.90
C VAL A 457 3.40 -5.27 26.92
N ARG A 458 3.20 -4.97 28.21
CA ARG A 458 3.56 -5.86 29.32
C ARG A 458 2.35 -6.64 29.77
N SER A 459 2.47 -7.97 29.84
CA SER A 459 1.37 -8.87 30.15
C SER A 459 1.85 -10.09 30.95
N ALA A 460 1.08 -10.45 31.96
CA ALA A 460 1.22 -11.76 32.62
C ALA A 460 0.55 -12.90 31.84
N VAL A 461 -0.24 -12.56 30.82
CA VAL A 461 -0.89 -13.54 29.93
C VAL A 461 0.02 -13.78 28.73
N THR A 462 0.31 -15.04 28.46
CA THR A 462 1.08 -15.43 27.26
C THR A 462 0.27 -15.12 26.00
N ALA A 463 0.89 -14.42 25.06
CA ALA A 463 0.32 -14.13 23.74
C ALA A 463 1.29 -14.50 22.63
N ALA A 464 0.78 -14.70 21.44
CA ALA A 464 1.54 -14.98 20.24
C ALA A 464 1.26 -13.90 19.17
N PRO A 465 2.12 -13.76 18.15
CA PRO A 465 1.81 -12.90 17.02
C PRO A 465 0.45 -13.23 16.41
N GLY A 466 -0.38 -12.19 16.25
CA GLY A 466 -1.76 -12.30 15.77
C GLY A 466 -2.84 -12.31 16.86
N ASP A 467 -2.46 -12.46 18.12
CA ASP A 467 -3.39 -12.30 19.25
C ASP A 467 -3.72 -10.83 19.48
N ILE A 468 -4.90 -10.56 20.01
CA ILE A 468 -5.29 -9.24 20.47
C ILE A 468 -5.27 -9.20 21.98
N LEU A 469 -4.51 -8.27 22.55
CA LEU A 469 -4.51 -7.99 23.98
C LEU A 469 -5.26 -6.68 24.26
N ARG A 470 -6.18 -6.73 25.23
CA ARG A 470 -6.78 -5.53 25.78
C ARG A 470 -5.86 -4.92 26.82
N VAL A 471 -5.49 -3.67 26.58
CA VAL A 471 -4.46 -2.99 27.37
C VAL A 471 -4.93 -1.63 27.86
N THR A 472 -4.26 -1.11 28.90
CA THR A 472 -4.34 0.30 29.27
C THR A 472 -3.01 0.95 28.94
N VAL A 473 -3.02 2.05 28.20
CA VAL A 473 -1.82 2.81 27.88
C VAL A 473 -1.27 3.44 29.17
N SER A 474 -0.02 3.16 29.49
CA SER A 474 0.68 3.60 30.73
C SER A 474 1.71 4.69 30.49
N GLY A 475 2.20 4.83 29.23
CA GLY A 475 3.21 5.81 28.86
C GLY A 475 3.34 5.98 27.37
N SER A 476 4.18 6.94 26.95
CA SER A 476 4.57 7.17 25.57
C SER A 476 6.03 7.60 25.48
N ASP A 477 6.68 7.29 24.34
CA ASP A 477 8.01 7.76 23.97
C ASP A 477 7.94 8.17 22.49
N GLY A 478 7.94 9.49 22.24
CA GLY A 478 7.57 10.01 20.92
C GLY A 478 6.18 9.53 20.52
N VAL A 479 6.08 8.81 19.39
CA VAL A 479 4.84 8.24 18.86
C VAL A 479 4.54 6.84 19.38
N ASP A 480 5.53 6.17 19.99
CA ASP A 480 5.38 4.83 20.53
C ASP A 480 4.69 4.85 21.89
N LEU A 481 3.90 3.81 22.17
CA LEU A 481 3.13 3.67 23.38
C LEU A 481 3.68 2.53 24.25
N GLN A 482 3.52 2.69 25.55
CA GLN A 482 3.73 1.64 26.53
C GLN A 482 2.37 1.31 27.16
N ALA A 483 2.09 0.02 27.33
CA ALA A 483 0.81 -0.41 27.84
C ALA A 483 0.89 -1.66 28.70
N GLU A 484 -0.08 -1.82 29.59
CA GLU A 484 -0.23 -2.99 30.45
C GLU A 484 -1.52 -3.73 30.12
N ALA A 485 -1.43 -5.06 29.94
CA ALA A 485 -2.61 -5.87 29.69
C ALA A 485 -3.44 -6.04 30.97
N ALA A 486 -4.71 -5.69 30.92
CA ALA A 486 -5.67 -5.93 31.98
C ALA A 486 -6.19 -7.36 31.92
N GLY A 487 -5.45 -8.35 32.49
CA GLY A 487 -5.92 -9.74 32.66
C GLY A 487 -6.50 -10.43 31.42
N PRO A 488 -6.79 -11.73 31.43
CA PRO A 488 -7.30 -12.45 30.24
C PRO A 488 -8.67 -11.90 29.84
N VAL A 489 -8.75 -11.38 28.60
CA VAL A 489 -10.06 -11.19 27.95
C VAL A 489 -10.58 -12.57 27.61
N THR A 490 -11.50 -13.07 28.39
CA THR A 490 -12.31 -14.22 27.97
C THR A 490 -13.09 -13.78 26.73
N ALA A 491 -12.77 -14.38 25.59
CA ALA A 491 -13.60 -14.26 24.39
C ALA A 491 -15.03 -14.69 24.79
N GLU A 492 -15.96 -13.75 24.84
CA GLU A 492 -17.37 -14.11 24.95
C GLU A 492 -17.72 -14.93 23.71
N PRO A 493 -18.24 -16.16 23.89
CA PRO A 493 -18.68 -16.95 22.75
C PRO A 493 -19.83 -16.19 22.08
N VAL A 494 -19.68 -15.93 20.79
CA VAL A 494 -20.78 -15.45 19.95
C VAL A 494 -21.94 -16.43 20.12
N CYS A 495 -22.98 -16.00 20.84
CA CYS A 495 -24.22 -16.75 20.96
C CYS A 495 -24.79 -16.95 19.56
N THR A 496 -24.65 -18.15 19.03
CA THR A 496 -25.47 -18.62 17.93
C THR A 496 -26.92 -18.65 18.42
N ALA A 497 -27.70 -17.64 18.01
CA ALA A 497 -29.14 -17.65 18.20
C ALA A 497 -29.70 -18.88 17.50
N GLY A 498 -30.13 -19.86 18.32
CA GLY A 498 -30.75 -21.09 17.88
C GLY A 498 -32.02 -20.82 17.10
N ALA A 499 -32.13 -21.51 16.00
CA ALA A 499 -33.35 -21.65 15.22
C ALA A 499 -34.52 -22.12 16.10
N ARG A 500 -35.62 -21.41 16.02
CA ARG A 500 -36.99 -21.93 16.17
C ARG A 500 -37.90 -21.33 15.10
#